data_75f176c58e602535717c5d5556de0c00
#
_entry.id   75f176c58e602535717c5d5556de0c00
#
_cell.length_a   1.000
_cell.length_b   1.000
_cell.length_c   1.000
_cell.angle_alpha   90.00
_cell.angle_beta   90.00
_cell.angle_gamma   90.00
#
_symmetry.space_group_name_H-M   'P 1'
#
loop_
_entity.id
_entity.type
_entity.pdbx_description
1 polymer ?
#
loop_
_entity_poly.entity_id
_entity_poly.type
_entity_poly.pdbx_seq_one_letter_code
_entity_poly.pdbx_strand_id
1 'polypeptide(L)'
;VCADGITTLDGVQYFRNLKSLDCCGSVWNGSLASLALNRNTALEVLKCSYNQLTSISLPSSLIEMECRFNKFQTLNLSGVPHLKRLDCFGNRLENLDLSGLPELESLTAGMNSFRTLDVSGNPNLKVLDLSDSPDLEILYVAKGQRIEEMSVEYNVQIKYKE
;
A
#
# COMPACT_ATOMS: atom_id res chain seq x y z
N VAL A 1 -13.45 4.82 13.32
CA VAL A 1 -14.68 4.01 13.49
C VAL A 1 -14.38 2.62 12.91
N CYS A 2 -14.49 1.55 13.71
CA CYS A 2 -14.36 0.19 13.18
C CYS A 2 -15.47 -0.11 12.19
N ALA A 3 -15.11 -0.67 11.03
CA ALA A 3 -16.06 -1.04 9.97
C ALA A 3 -16.61 -2.47 10.14
N ASP A 4 -16.72 -2.94 11.38
CA ASP A 4 -17.17 -4.30 11.66
C ASP A 4 -18.64 -4.50 11.24
N GLY A 5 -18.87 -5.54 10.43
CA GLY A 5 -20.19 -5.83 9.88
C GLY A 5 -20.66 -4.89 8.77
N ILE A 6 -19.87 -3.87 8.41
CA ILE A 6 -20.15 -2.96 7.29
C ILE A 6 -19.46 -3.52 6.05
N THR A 7 -20.24 -3.84 5.01
CA THR A 7 -19.74 -4.44 3.77
C THR A 7 -19.47 -3.43 2.66
N THR A 8 -20.11 -2.25 2.71
CA THR A 8 -19.92 -1.14 1.76
C THR A 8 -19.95 0.20 2.48
N LEU A 9 -19.33 1.22 1.91
CA LEU A 9 -19.43 2.61 2.34
C LEU A 9 -20.14 3.47 1.27
N ASP A 10 -21.27 2.94 0.76
CA ASP A 10 -22.07 3.68 -0.22
C ASP A 10 -22.51 5.02 0.36
N GLY A 11 -22.30 6.09 -0.41
CA GLY A 11 -22.54 7.46 0.05
C GLY A 11 -21.26 8.21 0.43
N VAL A 12 -20.12 7.52 0.68
CA VAL A 12 -18.84 8.18 0.99
C VAL A 12 -18.41 9.16 -0.11
N GLN A 13 -18.75 8.87 -1.37
CA GLN A 13 -18.43 9.70 -2.54
C GLN A 13 -19.05 11.10 -2.52
N TYR A 14 -20.05 11.34 -1.67
CA TYR A 14 -20.65 12.66 -1.52
C TYR A 14 -19.87 13.59 -0.57
N PHE A 15 -18.96 13.05 0.23
CA PHE A 15 -18.09 13.82 1.12
C PHE A 15 -16.86 14.35 0.36
N ARG A 16 -17.06 15.32 -0.52
CA ARG A 16 -16.02 15.82 -1.44
C ARG A 16 -14.84 16.50 -0.74
N ASN A 17 -15.06 17.04 0.45
CA ASN A 17 -14.01 17.70 1.26
C ASN A 17 -13.41 16.79 2.33
N LEU A 18 -13.69 15.48 2.27
CA LEU A 18 -13.14 14.51 3.19
C LEU A 18 -11.61 14.43 2.98
N LYS A 19 -10.84 14.73 4.03
CA LYS A 19 -9.38 14.71 4.00
C LYS A 19 -8.78 13.44 4.58
N SER A 20 -9.48 12.82 5.52
CA SER A 20 -9.04 11.59 6.16
C SER A 20 -10.21 10.64 6.34
N LEU A 21 -10.01 9.39 5.97
CA LEU A 21 -10.98 8.31 6.16
C LEU A 21 -10.31 7.18 6.93
N ASP A 22 -10.85 6.86 8.10
CA ASP A 22 -10.51 5.65 8.83
C ASP A 22 -11.73 4.72 8.85
N CYS A 23 -11.62 3.64 8.11
CA CYS A 23 -12.60 2.56 8.01
C CYS A 23 -11.97 1.19 8.25
N CYS A 24 -10.95 1.13 9.12
CA CYS A 24 -10.36 -0.13 9.54
C CYS A 24 -11.42 -1.04 10.18
N GLY A 25 -11.36 -2.31 9.86
CA GLY A 25 -12.08 -3.34 10.61
C GLY A 25 -11.32 -3.74 11.87
N SER A 26 -11.97 -4.49 12.75
CA SER A 26 -11.24 -5.24 13.80
C SER A 26 -10.55 -6.46 13.17
N VAL A 27 -9.55 -7.00 13.86
CA VAL A 27 -8.69 -8.11 13.36
C VAL A 27 -9.50 -9.33 12.88
N TRP A 28 -10.71 -9.52 13.38
CA TRP A 28 -11.52 -10.71 13.08
C TRP A 28 -12.85 -10.42 12.37
N ASN A 29 -13.31 -9.16 12.33
CA ASN A 29 -14.69 -8.83 11.93
C ASN A 29 -14.79 -7.78 10.82
N GLY A 30 -13.67 -7.30 10.26
CA GLY A 30 -13.71 -6.38 9.14
C GLY A 30 -14.37 -7.01 7.91
N SER A 31 -15.33 -6.33 7.33
CA SER A 31 -16.25 -6.89 6.33
C SER A 31 -16.31 -6.08 5.03
N LEU A 32 -15.63 -4.93 4.93
CA LEU A 32 -15.62 -4.14 3.70
C LEU A 32 -15.03 -4.97 2.55
N ALA A 33 -15.82 -5.15 1.50
CA ALA A 33 -15.44 -5.93 0.32
C ALA A 33 -14.99 -5.06 -0.86
N SER A 34 -15.47 -3.82 -0.93
CA SER A 34 -15.09 -2.85 -1.94
C SER A 34 -15.11 -1.43 -1.39
N LEU A 35 -14.33 -0.55 -2.00
CA LEU A 35 -14.23 0.84 -1.60
C LEU A 35 -13.92 1.72 -2.83
N ALA A 36 -14.81 2.64 -3.16
CA ALA A 36 -14.66 3.54 -4.31
C ALA A 36 -14.49 4.99 -3.82
N LEU A 37 -13.28 5.52 -3.88
CA LEU A 37 -12.91 6.84 -3.35
C LEU A 37 -12.47 7.83 -4.43
N ASN A 38 -12.56 7.49 -5.69
CA ASN A 38 -12.14 8.34 -6.81
C ASN A 38 -12.86 9.71 -6.89
N ARG A 39 -14.00 9.86 -6.20
CA ARG A 39 -14.74 11.14 -6.10
C ARG A 39 -14.40 11.97 -4.85
N ASN A 40 -13.64 11.42 -3.91
CA ASN A 40 -13.19 12.11 -2.71
C ASN A 40 -11.87 12.84 -2.98
N THR A 41 -11.91 13.82 -3.87
CA THR A 41 -10.73 14.45 -4.47
C THR A 41 -9.88 15.30 -3.51
N ALA A 42 -10.30 15.43 -2.26
CA ALA A 42 -9.55 16.08 -1.19
C ALA A 42 -8.95 15.07 -0.19
N LEU A 43 -9.11 13.74 -0.42
CA LEU A 43 -8.68 12.72 0.53
C LEU A 43 -7.16 12.56 0.47
N GLU A 44 -6.51 12.84 1.60
CA GLU A 44 -5.06 12.79 1.79
C GLU A 44 -4.63 11.52 2.57
N VAL A 45 -5.47 11.05 3.51
CA VAL A 45 -5.15 9.91 4.39
C VAL A 45 -6.25 8.88 4.33
N LEU A 46 -5.88 7.63 4.03
CA LEU A 46 -6.79 6.49 4.01
C LEU A 46 -6.27 5.38 4.92
N LYS A 47 -7.10 4.95 5.88
CA LYS A 47 -6.89 3.75 6.68
C LYS A 47 -8.05 2.79 6.46
N CYS A 48 -7.75 1.64 5.87
CA CYS A 48 -8.76 0.61 5.55
C CYS A 48 -8.26 -0.81 5.86
N SER A 49 -7.36 -0.92 6.83
CA SER A 49 -6.78 -2.20 7.26
C SER A 49 -7.82 -3.14 7.86
N TYR A 50 -7.49 -4.45 7.88
CA TYR A 50 -8.32 -5.50 8.48
C TYR A 50 -9.74 -5.57 7.90
N ASN A 51 -9.83 -5.66 6.57
CA ASN A 51 -11.07 -5.80 5.82
C ASN A 51 -11.01 -6.96 4.81
N GLN A 52 -11.96 -7.03 3.90
CA GLN A 52 -12.06 -8.06 2.88
C GLN A 52 -11.83 -7.49 1.46
N LEU A 53 -11.14 -6.34 1.37
CA LEU A 53 -10.99 -5.61 0.10
C LEU A 53 -10.17 -6.43 -0.90
N THR A 54 -10.70 -6.56 -2.10
CA THR A 54 -10.01 -7.15 -3.26
C THR A 54 -9.66 -6.12 -4.32
N SER A 55 -10.34 -4.98 -4.29
CA SER A 55 -10.10 -3.84 -5.19
C SER A 55 -10.43 -2.53 -4.50
N ILE A 56 -9.83 -1.46 -4.98
CA ILE A 56 -10.05 -0.10 -4.48
C ILE A 56 -9.84 0.90 -5.61
N SER A 57 -10.63 1.99 -5.61
CA SER A 57 -10.42 3.13 -6.49
C SER A 57 -9.95 4.32 -5.68
N LEU A 58 -8.75 4.81 -5.95
CA LEU A 58 -8.06 5.83 -5.17
C LEU A 58 -8.17 7.22 -5.81
N PRO A 59 -8.27 8.30 -5.03
CA PRO A 59 -8.14 9.67 -5.53
C PRO A 59 -6.68 10.09 -5.66
N SER A 60 -6.38 10.97 -6.62
CA SER A 60 -5.01 11.41 -6.89
C SER A 60 -4.38 12.28 -5.79
N SER A 61 -5.19 12.77 -4.85
CA SER A 61 -4.75 13.58 -3.70
C SER A 61 -4.14 12.77 -2.56
N LEU A 62 -4.12 11.43 -2.68
CA LEU A 62 -3.72 10.56 -1.57
C LEU A 62 -2.22 10.68 -1.27
N ILE A 63 -1.90 10.86 0.03
CA ILE A 63 -0.54 10.99 0.58
C ILE A 63 -0.17 9.77 1.42
N GLU A 64 -1.14 9.23 2.15
CA GLU A 64 -0.93 8.08 3.03
C GLU A 64 -2.01 7.03 2.83
N MET A 65 -1.61 5.76 2.74
CA MET A 65 -2.51 4.62 2.64
C MET A 65 -2.06 3.50 3.57
N GLU A 66 -2.97 3.09 4.47
CA GLU A 66 -2.85 1.88 5.28
C GLU A 66 -3.95 0.89 4.87
N CYS A 67 -3.55 -0.23 4.29
CA CYS A 67 -4.48 -1.26 3.81
C CYS A 67 -4.03 -2.68 4.21
N ARG A 68 -3.42 -2.80 5.40
CA ARG A 68 -2.95 -4.08 5.93
C ARG A 68 -4.06 -5.11 6.02
N PHE A 69 -3.69 -6.38 5.90
CA PHE A 69 -4.61 -7.51 6.12
C PHE A 69 -5.94 -7.35 5.38
N ASN A 70 -5.83 -7.24 4.06
CA ASN A 70 -6.92 -7.33 3.11
C ASN A 70 -6.70 -8.51 2.17
N LYS A 71 -7.39 -8.54 1.03
CA LYS A 71 -7.31 -9.63 0.04
C LYS A 71 -6.83 -9.15 -1.33
N PHE A 72 -6.05 -8.06 -1.36
CA PHE A 72 -5.54 -7.53 -2.63
C PHE A 72 -4.59 -8.52 -3.29
N GLN A 73 -4.90 -8.92 -4.52
CA GLN A 73 -3.98 -9.63 -5.42
C GLN A 73 -3.24 -8.64 -6.33
N THR A 74 -3.86 -7.50 -6.60
CA THR A 74 -3.29 -6.39 -7.34
C THR A 74 -3.66 -5.07 -6.66
N LEU A 75 -2.76 -4.09 -6.73
CA LEU A 75 -3.00 -2.74 -6.21
C LEU A 75 -2.55 -1.73 -7.27
N ASN A 76 -3.51 -1.02 -7.88
CA ASN A 76 -3.19 -0.01 -8.88
C ASN A 76 -2.89 1.34 -8.22
N LEU A 77 -1.63 1.76 -8.29
CA LEU A 77 -1.11 3.00 -7.71
C LEU A 77 -0.78 4.07 -8.75
N SER A 78 -1.02 3.83 -10.03
CA SER A 78 -0.64 4.75 -11.12
C SER A 78 -1.33 6.13 -11.03
N GLY A 79 -2.46 6.21 -10.31
CA GLY A 79 -3.23 7.44 -10.14
C GLY A 79 -2.92 8.25 -8.88
N VAL A 80 -1.92 7.88 -8.06
CA VAL A 80 -1.62 8.51 -6.77
C VAL A 80 -0.16 9.00 -6.66
N PRO A 81 0.30 9.91 -7.54
CA PRO A 81 1.72 10.26 -7.68
C PRO A 81 2.32 10.94 -6.44
N HIS A 82 1.49 11.45 -5.53
CA HIS A 82 1.91 12.13 -4.29
C HIS A 82 1.95 11.21 -3.07
N LEU A 83 1.79 9.89 -3.28
CA LEU A 83 1.80 8.94 -2.17
C LEU A 83 3.20 8.87 -1.55
N LYS A 84 3.27 9.16 -0.25
CA LYS A 84 4.51 9.17 0.56
C LYS A 84 4.61 7.95 1.46
N ARG A 85 3.50 7.46 1.97
CA ARG A 85 3.46 6.30 2.85
C ARG A 85 2.46 5.27 2.36
N LEU A 86 2.96 4.06 2.12
CA LEU A 86 2.15 2.91 1.74
C LEU A 86 2.40 1.76 2.72
N ASP A 87 1.33 1.30 3.31
CA ASP A 87 1.33 0.11 4.13
C ASP A 87 0.30 -0.89 3.59
N CYS A 88 0.79 -1.89 2.89
CA CYS A 88 0.01 -2.98 2.30
C CYS A 88 0.43 -4.36 2.83
N PHE A 89 0.98 -4.41 4.06
CA PHE A 89 1.39 -5.63 4.73
C PHE A 89 0.24 -6.66 4.81
N GLY A 90 0.56 -7.94 4.65
CA GLY A 90 -0.41 -9.02 4.86
C GLY A 90 -1.54 -9.04 3.82
N ASN A 91 -1.20 -8.93 2.55
CA ASN A 91 -2.09 -9.10 1.42
C ASN A 91 -1.70 -10.32 0.58
N ARG A 92 -2.10 -10.37 -0.68
CA ARG A 92 -1.81 -11.45 -1.63
C ARG A 92 -1.18 -10.92 -2.92
N LEU A 93 -0.41 -9.83 -2.78
CA LEU A 93 0.19 -9.17 -3.94
C LEU A 93 1.33 -10.03 -4.49
N GLU A 94 1.24 -10.40 -5.76
CA GLU A 94 2.32 -11.08 -6.49
C GLU A 94 3.26 -10.06 -7.16
N ASN A 95 2.73 -8.87 -7.47
CA ASN A 95 3.45 -7.75 -8.07
C ASN A 95 2.98 -6.44 -7.46
N LEU A 96 3.88 -5.46 -7.38
CA LEU A 96 3.57 -4.10 -6.95
C LEU A 96 4.39 -3.12 -7.80
N ASP A 97 3.70 -2.37 -8.67
CA ASP A 97 4.33 -1.32 -9.49
C ASP A 97 4.41 -0.02 -8.69
N LEU A 98 5.65 0.38 -8.37
CA LEU A 98 5.98 1.58 -7.62
C LEU A 98 6.54 2.70 -8.51
N SER A 99 6.65 2.49 -9.82
CA SER A 99 7.29 3.41 -10.76
C SER A 99 6.60 4.78 -10.84
N GLY A 100 5.29 4.82 -10.55
CA GLY A 100 4.50 6.06 -10.50
C GLY A 100 4.56 6.83 -9.19
N LEU A 101 5.43 6.45 -8.23
CA LEU A 101 5.47 7.00 -6.87
C LEU A 101 6.82 7.68 -6.54
N PRO A 102 7.17 8.80 -7.20
CA PRO A 102 8.47 9.44 -6.99
C PRO A 102 8.64 10.05 -5.59
N GLU A 103 7.54 10.32 -4.88
CA GLU A 103 7.54 10.91 -3.53
C GLU A 103 7.49 9.86 -2.42
N LEU A 104 7.54 8.54 -2.74
CA LEU A 104 7.41 7.48 -1.74
C LEU A 104 8.60 7.51 -0.77
N GLU A 105 8.30 7.69 0.52
CA GLU A 105 9.25 7.78 1.62
C GLU A 105 9.27 6.51 2.50
N SER A 106 8.12 5.84 2.62
CA SER A 106 7.97 4.63 3.45
C SER A 106 7.09 3.60 2.77
N LEU A 107 7.59 2.37 2.72
CA LEU A 107 6.87 1.20 2.21
C LEU A 107 6.93 0.07 3.22
N THR A 108 5.77 -0.38 3.68
CA THR A 108 5.59 -1.63 4.42
C THR A 108 4.77 -2.57 3.57
N ALA A 109 5.41 -3.60 3.00
CA ALA A 109 4.82 -4.52 2.04
C ALA A 109 5.15 -6.00 2.32
N GLY A 110 5.60 -6.29 3.53
CA GLY A 110 5.85 -7.66 3.96
C GLY A 110 4.60 -8.53 3.97
N MET A 111 4.77 -9.83 4.17
CA MET A 111 3.69 -10.83 4.18
C MET A 111 2.80 -10.74 2.92
N ASN A 112 3.45 -10.72 1.76
CA ASN A 112 2.84 -10.79 0.43
C ASN A 112 3.48 -11.92 -0.38
N SER A 113 3.09 -12.08 -1.65
CA SER A 113 3.56 -13.19 -2.50
C SER A 113 4.55 -12.72 -3.58
N PHE A 114 5.30 -11.67 -3.33
CA PHE A 114 6.31 -11.18 -4.28
C PHE A 114 7.44 -12.18 -4.45
N ARG A 115 7.84 -12.46 -5.70
CA ARG A 115 9.14 -13.08 -6.01
C ARG A 115 10.22 -12.03 -6.27
N THR A 116 9.81 -10.89 -6.79
CA THR A 116 10.70 -9.76 -7.04
C THR A 116 9.99 -8.47 -6.66
N LEU A 117 10.74 -7.50 -6.15
CA LEU A 117 10.25 -6.13 -5.94
C LEU A 117 11.28 -5.14 -6.46
N ASP A 118 10.82 -4.07 -7.09
CA ASP A 118 11.66 -3.02 -7.62
C ASP A 118 11.34 -1.68 -6.93
N VAL A 119 12.28 -1.18 -6.15
CA VAL A 119 12.22 0.13 -5.49
C VAL A 119 13.24 1.12 -6.07
N SER A 120 13.90 0.76 -7.18
CA SER A 120 14.93 1.61 -7.77
C SER A 120 14.39 2.93 -8.34
N GLY A 121 13.09 2.99 -8.65
CA GLY A 121 12.39 4.21 -9.10
C GLY A 121 11.92 5.14 -7.98
N ASN A 122 12.21 4.83 -6.70
CA ASN A 122 11.72 5.57 -5.55
C ASN A 122 12.87 6.23 -4.77
N PRO A 123 13.46 7.33 -5.28
CA PRO A 123 14.70 7.91 -4.73
C PRO A 123 14.55 8.48 -3.32
N ASN A 124 13.33 8.76 -2.90
CA ASN A 124 13.02 9.32 -1.58
C ASN A 124 12.72 8.25 -0.52
N LEU A 125 12.77 6.95 -0.89
CA LEU A 125 12.44 5.86 0.02
C LEU A 125 13.50 5.74 1.13
N LYS A 126 13.06 5.86 2.38
CA LYS A 126 13.88 5.81 3.60
C LYS A 126 13.58 4.59 4.45
N VAL A 127 12.33 4.15 4.46
CA VAL A 127 11.87 3.02 5.25
C VAL A 127 11.29 1.96 4.32
N LEU A 128 11.82 0.75 4.40
CA LEU A 128 11.38 -0.41 3.62
C LEU A 128 11.24 -1.62 4.53
N ASP A 129 10.01 -2.08 4.71
CA ASP A 129 9.72 -3.31 5.46
C ASP A 129 9.11 -4.36 4.54
N LEU A 130 9.86 -5.43 4.29
CA LEU A 130 9.49 -6.61 3.51
C LEU A 130 9.57 -7.88 4.36
N SER A 131 9.43 -7.75 5.68
CA SER A 131 9.44 -8.88 6.60
C SER A 131 8.32 -9.89 6.28
N ASP A 132 8.50 -11.13 6.73
CA ASP A 132 7.56 -12.23 6.50
C ASP A 132 7.24 -12.48 5.00
N SER A 133 8.24 -12.29 4.14
CA SER A 133 8.13 -12.48 2.68
C SER A 133 9.00 -13.65 2.19
N PRO A 134 8.67 -14.90 2.53
CA PRO A 134 9.53 -16.07 2.26
C PRO A 134 9.74 -16.35 0.76
N ASP A 135 8.83 -15.90 -0.09
CA ASP A 135 8.90 -16.09 -1.54
C ASP A 135 9.74 -15.02 -2.26
N LEU A 136 10.16 -13.96 -1.54
CA LEU A 136 10.95 -12.88 -2.14
C LEU A 136 12.38 -13.35 -2.41
N GLU A 137 12.76 -13.35 -3.67
CA GLU A 137 14.08 -13.78 -4.15
C GLU A 137 14.98 -12.59 -4.49
N ILE A 138 14.43 -11.54 -5.10
CA ILE A 138 15.21 -10.41 -5.63
C ILE A 138 14.56 -9.07 -5.26
N LEU A 139 15.36 -8.19 -4.68
CA LEU A 139 15.04 -6.77 -4.47
C LEU A 139 15.92 -5.90 -5.37
N TYR A 140 15.30 -5.11 -6.24
CA TYR A 140 16.01 -4.12 -7.06
C TYR A 140 16.04 -2.77 -6.37
N VAL A 141 17.23 -2.19 -6.24
CA VAL A 141 17.52 -0.90 -5.60
C VAL A 141 18.34 -0.07 -6.58
N ALA A 142 18.18 1.26 -6.61
CA ALA A 142 19.03 2.10 -7.43
C ALA A 142 20.47 2.17 -6.87
N LYS A 143 21.44 2.28 -7.75
CA LYS A 143 22.83 2.47 -7.35
C LYS A 143 22.99 3.77 -6.55
N GLY A 144 23.48 3.63 -5.31
CA GLY A 144 23.64 4.77 -4.39
C GLY A 144 22.38 5.19 -3.64
N GLN A 145 21.24 4.54 -3.85
CA GLN A 145 20.03 4.77 -3.04
C GLN A 145 20.32 4.43 -1.57
N ARG A 146 19.91 5.31 -0.67
CA ARG A 146 20.07 5.11 0.77
C ARG A 146 18.71 4.88 1.41
N ILE A 147 18.47 3.65 1.82
CA ILE A 147 17.32 3.26 2.64
C ILE A 147 17.83 3.20 4.09
N GLU A 148 17.29 4.05 4.96
CA GLU A 148 17.78 4.23 6.34
C GLU A 148 17.37 3.05 7.23
N GLU A 149 16.15 2.55 7.02
CA GLU A 149 15.59 1.40 7.73
C GLU A 149 15.13 0.38 6.70
N MET A 150 15.74 -0.80 6.70
CA MET A 150 15.38 -1.87 5.79
C MET A 150 15.25 -3.19 6.54
N SER A 151 14.07 -3.79 6.43
CA SER A 151 13.77 -5.14 6.92
C SER A 151 13.47 -6.04 5.74
N VAL A 152 14.29 -7.07 5.53
CA VAL A 152 14.19 -8.03 4.44
C VAL A 152 14.78 -9.36 4.89
N GLU A 153 14.29 -10.48 4.37
CA GLU A 153 14.81 -11.80 4.69
C GLU A 153 16.27 -11.96 4.23
N TYR A 154 17.06 -12.72 4.99
CA TYR A 154 18.51 -12.88 4.79
C TYR A 154 18.89 -13.54 3.45
N ASN A 155 17.98 -14.28 2.82
CA ASN A 155 18.19 -14.98 1.55
C ASN A 155 17.88 -14.13 0.32
N VAL A 156 17.34 -12.92 0.48
CA VAL A 156 16.98 -12.05 -0.64
C VAL A 156 18.23 -11.46 -1.30
N GLN A 157 18.30 -11.58 -2.62
CA GLN A 157 19.37 -10.98 -3.41
C GLN A 157 19.06 -9.51 -3.70
N ILE A 158 19.91 -8.60 -3.21
CA ILE A 158 19.83 -7.18 -3.58
C ILE A 158 20.58 -6.96 -4.89
N LYS A 159 19.87 -6.46 -5.92
CA LYS A 159 20.45 -6.10 -7.22
C LYS A 159 20.34 -4.60 -7.46
N TYR A 160 21.44 -4.02 -7.93
CA TYR A 160 21.52 -2.59 -8.20
C TYR A 160 21.20 -2.29 -9.67
N LYS A 161 20.34 -1.28 -9.88
CA LYS A 161 20.08 -0.69 -11.20
C LYS A 161 20.79 0.64 -11.34
N GLU A 162 21.25 0.93 -12.57
CA GLU A 162 21.90 2.21 -12.91
C GLU A 162 20.86 3.34 -12.93
#